data_86dfe5d565865d7676254a990aac00ad
#
_entry.id   86dfe5d565865d7676254a990aac00ad
#
_cell.length_a   1.000
_cell.length_b   1.000
_cell.length_c   1.000
_cell.angle_alpha   90.00
_cell.angle_beta   90.00
_cell.angle_gamma   90.00
#
_symmetry.space_group_name_H-M   'P 1'
#
loop_
_entity.id
_entity.type
_entity.pdbx_description
1 polymer ?
#
loop_
_entity_poly.entity_id
_entity_poly.type
_entity_poly.pdbx_seq_one_letter_code
_entity_poly.pdbx_strand_id
1 'polypeptide(L)'
;MAKAKKLPSGNWRARAYDGMGTDGKKKYVSFTAPTKREAEFLAAEHAAKRKGASSVREDKTLRECYDRYIEIKRNTLSPTTVLEYERSARRDFPDLMPLRLSRITQEAVQSAVSIMSASHSPKSVRNAHGLLSAVLRVFAPDIVLNTRMPQAKKTELYVPCEAEIEALIRDIAGTELEKAVLLAAFGSLRRSECCALMPEDITGDVISVHRAMVWTRDKMWDYKQPKSKAGYREITMPAFVTAKLVPREGATRIVDLVPTSVTNFFIKAVRRAGLPHFRFHDLRHYQASILHAMGVPDKYIMERGGWKTDSTLKNIYQHTMSDKRREVEAEIVRKFEALHQQYDAKDDTAK
;
A
#
# COMPACT_ATOMS: atom_id res chain seq x y z
N MET A 1 34.98 19.48 -12.31
CA MET A 1 35.05 20.95 -12.19
C MET A 1 34.04 21.57 -13.14
N ALA A 2 33.37 22.65 -12.72
CA ALA A 2 32.41 23.37 -13.56
C ALA A 2 33.15 24.06 -14.70
N LYS A 3 32.80 23.77 -15.96
CA LYS A 3 33.39 24.42 -17.12
C LYS A 3 32.63 25.72 -17.42
N ALA A 4 33.35 26.85 -17.51
CA ALA A 4 32.74 28.13 -17.87
C ALA A 4 32.51 28.25 -19.39
N LYS A 5 31.38 28.86 -19.75
CA LYS A 5 31.02 29.22 -21.14
C LYS A 5 31.10 30.71 -21.33
N LYS A 6 31.62 31.19 -22.48
CA LYS A 6 31.65 32.58 -22.85
C LYS A 6 30.26 33.07 -23.23
N LEU A 7 29.85 34.21 -22.71
CA LEU A 7 28.56 34.84 -22.98
C LEU A 7 28.73 35.86 -24.16
N PRO A 8 27.64 36.22 -24.86
CA PRO A 8 27.68 37.27 -25.90
C PRO A 8 28.19 38.61 -25.39
N SER A 9 28.02 38.90 -24.09
CA SER A 9 28.54 40.10 -23.42
C SER A 9 30.07 40.13 -23.22
N GLY A 10 30.79 39.09 -23.67
CA GLY A 10 32.23 38.94 -23.45
C GLY A 10 32.64 38.32 -22.14
N ASN A 11 31.76 38.28 -21.15
CA ASN A 11 31.98 37.65 -19.84
C ASN A 11 31.87 36.11 -19.89
N TRP A 12 32.39 35.44 -18.86
CA TRP A 12 32.34 33.98 -18.71
C TRP A 12 31.37 33.60 -17.59
N ARG A 13 30.58 32.53 -17.80
CA ARG A 13 29.64 31.99 -16.83
C ARG A 13 29.96 30.52 -16.50
N ALA A 14 30.18 30.25 -15.23
CA ALA A 14 30.23 28.89 -14.68
C ALA A 14 28.98 28.61 -13.82
N ARG A 15 28.55 27.35 -13.74
CA ARG A 15 27.41 26.93 -12.93
C ARG A 15 27.89 25.96 -11.87
N ALA A 16 27.52 26.19 -10.61
CA ALA A 16 27.73 25.28 -9.52
C ALA A 16 26.40 24.66 -9.08
N TYR A 17 26.42 23.38 -8.77
CA TYR A 17 25.25 22.70 -8.23
C TYR A 17 24.95 23.20 -6.80
N ASP A 18 23.69 23.60 -6.55
CA ASP A 18 23.25 24.22 -5.29
C ASP A 18 22.19 23.40 -4.53
N GLY A 19 21.95 22.16 -4.94
CA GLY A 19 21.01 21.25 -4.26
C GLY A 19 19.82 20.87 -5.08
N MET A 20 18.84 20.28 -4.39
CA MET A 20 17.54 19.94 -4.95
C MET A 20 16.54 21.02 -4.55
N GLY A 21 15.75 21.50 -5.50
CA GLY A 21 14.60 22.36 -5.23
C GLY A 21 13.47 21.62 -4.54
N THR A 22 12.49 22.35 -4.03
CA THR A 22 11.25 21.80 -3.44
C THR A 22 10.43 20.99 -4.44
N ASP A 23 10.65 21.22 -5.72
CA ASP A 23 10.06 20.52 -6.88
C ASP A 23 10.81 19.24 -7.30
N GLY A 24 11.85 18.86 -6.57
CA GLY A 24 12.68 17.68 -6.85
C GLY A 24 13.68 17.88 -8.01
N LYS A 25 13.82 19.08 -8.58
CA LYS A 25 14.80 19.36 -9.64
C LYS A 25 16.13 19.84 -9.09
N LYS A 26 17.22 19.55 -9.83
CA LYS A 26 18.56 20.03 -9.48
C LYS A 26 18.63 21.54 -9.63
N LYS A 27 18.95 22.27 -8.56
CA LYS A 27 19.16 23.71 -8.54
C LYS A 27 20.63 24.04 -8.81
N TYR A 28 20.88 25.07 -9.61
CA TYR A 28 22.20 25.53 -9.94
C TYR A 28 22.29 27.04 -9.74
N VAL A 29 23.41 27.49 -9.16
CA VAL A 29 23.76 28.90 -9.08
C VAL A 29 24.77 29.21 -10.16
N SER A 30 24.60 30.39 -10.82
CA SER A 30 25.46 30.85 -11.90
C SER A 30 26.40 31.93 -11.42
N PHE A 31 27.69 31.82 -11.73
CA PHE A 31 28.74 32.79 -11.45
C PHE A 31 29.25 33.37 -12.76
N THR A 32 29.25 34.69 -12.88
CA THR A 32 29.68 35.39 -14.07
C THR A 32 30.88 36.29 -13.73
N ALA A 33 31.93 36.21 -14.52
CA ALA A 33 33.16 36.99 -14.35
C ALA A 33 33.78 37.38 -15.69
N PRO A 34 34.65 38.40 -15.74
CA PRO A 34 35.34 38.83 -16.95
C PRO A 34 36.24 37.75 -17.56
N THR A 35 36.82 36.88 -16.73
CA THR A 35 37.71 35.84 -17.20
C THR A 35 37.13 34.43 -16.94
N LYS A 36 37.50 33.46 -17.78
CA LYS A 36 37.13 32.06 -17.63
C LYS A 36 37.58 31.50 -16.28
N ARG A 37 38.82 31.79 -15.89
CA ARG A 37 39.44 31.29 -14.65
C ARG A 37 38.72 31.77 -13.41
N GLU A 38 38.31 33.03 -13.40
CA GLU A 38 37.60 33.64 -12.28
C GLU A 38 36.17 33.10 -12.13
N ALA A 39 35.44 32.93 -13.24
CA ALA A 39 34.12 32.30 -13.18
C ALA A 39 34.18 30.86 -12.67
N GLU A 40 35.16 30.08 -13.09
CA GLU A 40 35.39 28.72 -12.64
C GLU A 40 35.83 28.67 -11.15
N PHE A 41 36.66 29.67 -10.72
CA PHE A 41 37.07 29.81 -9.33
C PHE A 41 35.89 30.10 -8.39
N LEU A 42 35.04 31.08 -8.73
CA LEU A 42 33.84 31.42 -7.95
C LEU A 42 32.89 30.23 -7.85
N ALA A 43 32.70 29.48 -8.91
CA ALA A 43 31.88 28.29 -8.89
C ALA A 43 32.48 27.14 -8.01
N ALA A 44 33.82 27.01 -8.03
CA ALA A 44 34.54 26.05 -7.19
C ALA A 44 34.53 26.46 -5.71
N GLU A 45 34.70 27.75 -5.42
CA GLU A 45 34.63 28.31 -4.05
C GLU A 45 33.23 28.09 -3.44
N HIS A 46 32.16 28.34 -4.21
CA HIS A 46 30.80 28.05 -3.77
C HIS A 46 30.59 26.54 -3.46
N ALA A 47 31.09 25.68 -4.36
CA ALA A 47 31.01 24.23 -4.13
C ALA A 47 31.84 23.79 -2.91
N ALA A 48 32.99 24.42 -2.63
CA ALA A 48 33.83 24.17 -1.46
C ALA A 48 33.17 24.66 -0.16
N LYS A 49 32.65 25.89 -0.15
CA LYS A 49 31.89 26.46 0.99
C LYS A 49 30.70 25.58 1.36
N ARG A 50 30.01 25.07 0.35
CA ARG A 50 28.90 24.15 0.56
C ARG A 50 29.34 22.81 1.13
N LYS A 51 30.47 22.25 0.69
CA LYS A 51 31.08 21.05 1.33
C LYS A 51 31.48 21.35 2.78
N GLY A 52 32.02 22.52 3.07
CA GLY A 52 32.38 22.97 4.42
C GLY A 52 31.16 23.21 5.31
N ALA A 53 30.06 23.80 4.78
CA ALA A 53 28.80 23.97 5.52
C ALA A 53 28.10 22.63 5.82
N SER A 54 28.38 21.60 5.02
CA SER A 54 27.95 20.21 5.30
C SER A 54 28.74 19.55 6.43
N SER A 55 29.87 20.11 6.85
CA SER A 55 30.82 19.50 7.79
C SER A 55 30.57 19.76 9.28
N VAL A 56 29.53 20.52 9.64
CA VAL A 56 29.10 20.69 11.06
C VAL A 56 27.81 19.92 11.35
N ARG A 57 27.47 18.93 10.54
CA ARG A 57 26.44 17.98 10.94
C ARG A 57 27.03 17.08 12.02
N GLU A 58 26.40 17.09 13.21
CA GLU A 58 26.66 16.05 14.19
C GLU A 58 26.62 14.69 13.48
N ASP A 59 27.73 13.97 13.53
CA ASP A 59 27.86 12.66 12.92
C ASP A 59 27.11 11.63 13.78
N LYS A 60 25.78 11.69 13.68
CA LYS A 60 24.84 10.84 14.42
C LYS A 60 24.87 9.41 13.90
N THR A 61 24.55 8.48 14.78
CA THR A 61 24.28 7.11 14.38
C THR A 61 22.98 7.02 13.58
N LEU A 62 22.86 5.98 12.74
CA LEU A 62 21.62 5.74 11.99
C LEU A 62 20.44 5.55 12.96
N ARG A 63 20.65 4.91 14.11
CA ARG A 63 19.64 4.76 15.17
C ARG A 63 19.10 6.10 15.64
N GLU A 64 19.96 7.02 16.01
CA GLU A 64 19.56 8.36 16.44
C GLU A 64 18.80 9.11 15.36
N CYS A 65 19.16 8.91 14.08
CA CYS A 65 18.44 9.49 12.95
C CYS A 65 17.04 8.88 12.79
N TYR A 66 16.89 7.56 12.96
CA TYR A 66 15.57 6.91 12.94
C TYR A 66 14.68 7.45 14.06
N ASP A 67 15.19 7.48 15.29
CA ASP A 67 14.44 7.95 16.45
C ASP A 67 13.99 9.41 16.25
N ARG A 68 14.89 10.26 15.77
CA ARG A 68 14.56 11.65 15.46
C ARG A 68 13.58 11.80 14.30
N TYR A 69 13.70 10.98 13.25
CA TYR A 69 12.76 10.96 12.13
C TYR A 69 11.35 10.60 12.58
N ILE A 70 11.24 9.57 13.40
CA ILE A 70 9.96 9.12 13.96
C ILE A 70 9.35 10.22 14.82
N GLU A 71 10.14 10.89 15.66
CA GLU A 71 9.67 11.97 16.52
C GLU A 71 9.13 13.16 15.71
N ILE A 72 9.86 13.63 14.69
CA ILE A 72 9.44 14.73 13.82
C ILE A 72 8.13 14.37 13.08
N LYS A 73 7.95 13.10 12.72
CA LYS A 73 6.79 12.63 11.94
C LYS A 73 5.61 12.16 12.81
N ARG A 74 5.78 12.04 14.09
CA ARG A 74 4.83 11.43 15.04
C ARG A 74 3.41 11.96 14.89
N ASN A 75 3.25 13.26 14.87
CA ASN A 75 1.94 13.91 14.82
C ASN A 75 1.31 13.96 13.41
N THR A 76 2.09 13.65 12.37
CA THR A 76 1.61 13.64 10.97
C THR A 76 1.33 12.23 10.44
N LEU A 77 1.85 11.21 11.11
CA LEU A 77 1.66 9.81 10.74
C LEU A 77 0.52 9.18 11.55
N SER A 78 -0.04 8.10 11.02
CA SER A 78 -1.00 7.33 11.79
C SER A 78 -0.31 6.56 12.92
N PRO A 79 -1.00 6.33 14.08
CA PRO A 79 -0.43 5.58 15.20
C PRO A 79 0.16 4.23 14.80
N THR A 80 -0.52 3.48 13.96
CA THR A 80 -0.04 2.20 13.42
C THR A 80 1.23 2.33 12.58
N THR A 81 1.39 3.45 11.83
CA THR A 81 2.60 3.72 11.04
C THR A 81 3.77 4.05 11.95
N VAL A 82 3.53 4.84 13.00
CA VAL A 82 4.57 5.16 14.01
C VAL A 82 5.06 3.89 14.68
N LEU A 83 4.13 3.02 15.15
CA LEU A 83 4.47 1.73 15.74
C LEU A 83 5.29 0.84 14.79
N GLU A 84 4.95 0.81 13.51
CA GLU A 84 5.68 0.01 12.54
C GLU A 84 7.08 0.59 12.27
N TYR A 85 7.24 1.91 12.25
CA TYR A 85 8.55 2.55 12.14
C TYR A 85 9.43 2.28 13.39
N GLU A 86 8.84 2.32 14.58
CA GLU A 86 9.53 1.97 15.82
C GLU A 86 9.97 0.48 15.83
N ARG A 87 9.14 -0.42 15.28
CA ARG A 87 9.50 -1.83 15.12
C ARG A 87 10.61 -2.02 14.10
N SER A 88 10.48 -1.38 12.94
CA SER A 88 11.49 -1.39 11.88
C SER A 88 12.85 -0.91 12.39
N ALA A 89 12.86 0.20 13.13
CA ALA A 89 14.08 0.72 13.75
C ALA A 89 14.77 -0.26 14.70
N ARG A 90 14.03 -1.17 15.35
CA ARG A 90 14.60 -2.18 16.26
C ARG A 90 15.02 -3.46 15.59
N ARG A 91 14.30 -3.85 14.52
CA ARG A 91 14.43 -5.18 13.88
C ARG A 91 15.25 -5.15 12.61
N ASP A 92 15.02 -4.11 11.78
CA ASP A 92 15.51 -4.10 10.40
C ASP A 92 16.94 -3.49 10.36
N PHE A 93 17.82 -4.08 9.56
CA PHE A 93 19.21 -3.64 9.39
C PHE A 93 20.00 -3.43 10.70
N PRO A 94 20.05 -4.40 11.62
CA PRO A 94 20.67 -4.23 12.94
C PRO A 94 22.14 -3.79 12.85
N ASP A 95 22.86 -4.24 11.83
CA ASP A 95 24.28 -3.93 11.62
C ASP A 95 24.52 -2.47 11.16
N LEU A 96 23.52 -1.85 10.53
CA LEU A 96 23.60 -0.45 10.12
C LEU A 96 23.23 0.52 11.24
N MET A 97 22.37 0.13 12.17
CA MET A 97 21.82 1.00 13.20
C MET A 97 22.89 1.66 14.10
N PRO A 98 23.98 0.98 14.52
CA PRO A 98 25.03 1.60 15.34
C PRO A 98 26.01 2.44 14.51
N LEU A 99 26.02 2.33 13.19
CA LEU A 99 26.95 3.06 12.35
C LEU A 99 26.62 4.55 12.33
N ARG A 100 27.67 5.38 12.36
CA ARG A 100 27.56 6.83 12.09
C ARG A 100 27.22 7.08 10.62
N LEU A 101 26.50 8.15 10.33
CA LEU A 101 26.10 8.48 8.95
C LEU A 101 27.30 8.57 8.00
N SER A 102 28.45 9.06 8.48
CA SER A 102 29.71 9.10 7.71
C SER A 102 30.23 7.72 7.30
N ARG A 103 29.78 6.65 7.97
CA ARG A 103 30.17 5.25 7.71
C ARG A 103 29.13 4.48 6.90
N ILE A 104 27.99 5.08 6.60
CA ILE A 104 26.96 4.44 5.75
C ILE A 104 27.40 4.51 4.29
N THR A 105 27.88 3.40 3.77
CA THR A 105 28.29 3.25 2.37
C THR A 105 27.23 2.47 1.58
N GLN A 106 27.26 2.63 0.25
CA GLN A 106 26.43 1.85 -0.66
C GLN A 106 26.65 0.33 -0.46
N GLU A 107 27.89 -0.10 -0.24
CA GLU A 107 28.26 -1.50 0.00
C GLU A 107 27.64 -2.02 1.30
N ALA A 108 27.76 -1.25 2.40
CA ALA A 108 27.15 -1.63 3.68
C ALA A 108 25.64 -1.79 3.58
N VAL A 109 24.95 -0.88 2.87
CA VAL A 109 23.50 -0.98 2.65
C VAL A 109 23.14 -2.17 1.77
N GLN A 110 23.91 -2.43 0.68
CA GLN A 110 23.67 -3.59 -0.18
C GLN A 110 23.88 -4.90 0.59
N SER A 111 24.90 -5.00 1.41
CA SER A 111 25.15 -6.16 2.28
C SER A 111 24.01 -6.39 3.26
N ALA A 112 23.55 -5.35 3.96
CA ALA A 112 22.43 -5.45 4.89
C ALA A 112 21.11 -5.88 4.20
N VAL A 113 20.85 -5.37 3.00
CA VAL A 113 19.70 -5.80 2.17
C VAL A 113 19.84 -7.27 1.76
N SER A 114 21.05 -7.72 1.40
CA SER A 114 21.30 -9.12 1.06
C SER A 114 21.06 -10.06 2.24
N ILE A 115 21.58 -9.72 3.42
CA ILE A 115 21.37 -10.48 4.66
C ILE A 115 19.88 -10.57 5.00
N MET A 116 19.17 -9.44 4.97
CA MET A 116 17.74 -9.41 5.28
C MET A 116 16.93 -10.23 4.25
N SER A 117 17.36 -10.24 2.98
CA SER A 117 16.68 -10.97 1.91
C SER A 117 16.72 -12.49 2.08
N ALA A 118 17.67 -13.02 2.85
CA ALA A 118 17.77 -14.46 3.13
C ALA A 118 16.62 -14.98 4.00
N SER A 119 16.02 -14.12 4.86
CA SER A 119 15.01 -14.53 5.85
C SER A 119 13.67 -13.79 5.72
N HIS A 120 13.59 -12.73 4.90
CA HIS A 120 12.40 -11.89 4.78
C HIS A 120 11.86 -11.84 3.36
N SER A 121 10.54 -11.58 3.26
CA SER A 121 9.90 -11.43 1.95
C SER A 121 10.45 -10.19 1.19
N PRO A 122 10.50 -10.23 -0.16
CA PRO A 122 10.91 -9.09 -0.97
C PRO A 122 10.15 -7.79 -0.65
N LYS A 123 8.88 -7.90 -0.26
CA LYS A 123 8.06 -6.76 0.16
C LYS A 123 8.53 -6.17 1.49
N SER A 124 8.85 -7.01 2.47
CA SER A 124 9.37 -6.58 3.77
C SER A 124 10.71 -5.85 3.61
N VAL A 125 11.62 -6.40 2.81
CA VAL A 125 12.92 -5.78 2.50
C VAL A 125 12.73 -4.41 1.84
N ARG A 126 11.83 -4.30 0.85
CA ARG A 126 11.54 -3.01 0.20
C ARG A 126 10.95 -1.98 1.17
N ASN A 127 10.09 -2.40 2.09
CA ASN A 127 9.50 -1.50 3.09
C ASN A 127 10.58 -0.98 4.05
N ALA A 128 11.45 -1.86 4.55
CA ALA A 128 12.57 -1.50 5.42
C ALA A 128 13.55 -0.55 4.72
N HIS A 129 13.95 -0.86 3.48
CA HIS A 129 14.81 0.00 2.68
C HIS A 129 14.15 1.34 2.33
N GLY A 130 12.84 1.37 2.09
CA GLY A 130 12.08 2.59 1.86
C GLY A 130 12.13 3.54 3.06
N LEU A 131 12.01 3.00 4.28
CA LEU A 131 12.16 3.79 5.51
C LEU A 131 13.60 4.26 5.69
N LEU A 132 14.61 3.40 5.49
CA LEU A 132 16.03 3.77 5.51
C LEU A 132 16.30 4.93 4.55
N SER A 133 15.85 4.81 3.31
CA SER A 133 16.01 5.86 2.29
C SER A 133 15.33 7.18 2.68
N ALA A 134 14.15 7.10 3.33
CA ALA A 134 13.45 8.29 3.81
C ALA A 134 14.21 8.99 4.96
N VAL A 135 14.79 8.24 5.88
CA VAL A 135 15.62 8.74 6.98
C VAL A 135 16.89 9.39 6.42
N LEU A 136 17.62 8.69 5.54
CA LEU A 136 18.85 9.20 4.94
C LEU A 136 18.60 10.48 4.12
N ARG A 137 17.48 10.56 3.40
CA ARG A 137 17.11 11.77 2.65
C ARG A 137 17.01 13.01 3.54
N VAL A 138 16.60 12.85 4.79
CA VAL A 138 16.48 13.97 5.75
C VAL A 138 17.81 14.31 6.39
N PHE A 139 18.57 13.31 6.86
CA PHE A 139 19.75 13.53 7.68
C PHE A 139 21.08 13.46 6.94
N ALA A 140 21.11 12.77 5.80
CA ALA A 140 22.28 12.61 4.92
C ALA A 140 21.90 12.65 3.45
N PRO A 141 21.33 13.78 2.92
CA PRO A 141 20.81 13.88 1.56
C PRO A 141 21.88 13.66 0.48
N ASP A 142 23.15 13.75 0.83
CA ASP A 142 24.27 13.49 -0.08
C ASP A 142 24.50 11.99 -0.31
N ILE A 143 23.94 11.12 0.54
CA ILE A 143 23.99 9.67 0.37
C ILE A 143 22.85 9.26 -0.59
N VAL A 144 23.21 8.96 -1.83
CA VAL A 144 22.27 8.43 -2.83
C VAL A 144 22.41 6.92 -2.87
N LEU A 145 21.34 6.23 -2.48
CA LEU A 145 21.31 4.76 -2.50
C LEU A 145 20.94 4.25 -3.91
N ASN A 146 21.77 3.39 -4.46
CA ASN A 146 21.50 2.62 -5.67
C ASN A 146 21.51 1.12 -5.34
N THR A 147 20.56 0.70 -4.51
CA THR A 147 20.52 -0.64 -3.95
C THR A 147 19.71 -1.60 -4.83
N ARG A 148 20.26 -2.76 -5.13
CA ARG A 148 19.56 -3.84 -5.83
C ARG A 148 18.60 -4.53 -4.86
N MET A 149 17.30 -4.50 -5.19
CA MET A 149 16.25 -5.11 -4.38
C MET A 149 15.96 -6.55 -4.79
N PRO A 150 15.56 -7.43 -3.85
CA PRO A 150 15.15 -8.78 -4.19
C PRO A 150 13.92 -8.75 -5.11
N GLN A 151 13.91 -9.66 -6.09
CA GLN A 151 12.78 -9.81 -7.01
C GLN A 151 11.57 -10.39 -6.28
N ALA A 152 10.39 -9.79 -6.51
CA ALA A 152 9.16 -10.36 -6.02
C ALA A 152 8.74 -11.53 -6.91
N LYS A 153 8.60 -12.72 -6.35
CA LYS A 153 7.87 -13.78 -7.03
C LYS A 153 6.41 -13.37 -7.11
N LYS A 154 5.81 -13.48 -8.30
CA LYS A 154 4.37 -13.28 -8.48
C LYS A 154 3.67 -14.41 -7.71
N THR A 155 3.07 -14.08 -6.59
CA THR A 155 2.23 -15.03 -5.84
C THR A 155 0.84 -14.97 -6.44
N GLU A 156 0.30 -16.10 -6.83
CA GLU A 156 -1.10 -16.20 -7.24
C GLU A 156 -2.00 -15.84 -6.08
N LEU A 157 -2.97 -14.98 -6.35
CA LEU A 157 -3.96 -14.57 -5.37
C LEU A 157 -5.04 -15.66 -5.33
N TYR A 158 -5.16 -16.34 -4.20
CA TYR A 158 -6.26 -17.27 -4.01
C TYR A 158 -7.53 -16.48 -3.65
N VAL A 159 -8.61 -16.72 -4.40
CA VAL A 159 -9.94 -16.18 -4.11
C VAL A 159 -10.85 -17.38 -3.82
N PRO A 160 -11.45 -17.45 -2.61
CA PRO A 160 -12.33 -18.56 -2.27
C PRO A 160 -13.57 -18.60 -3.15
N CYS A 161 -14.09 -19.78 -3.46
CA CYS A 161 -15.33 -19.96 -4.20
C CYS A 161 -16.57 -19.89 -3.29
N GLU A 162 -17.77 -19.88 -3.88
CA GLU A 162 -19.03 -19.83 -3.13
C GLU A 162 -19.20 -20.98 -2.14
N ALA A 163 -18.91 -22.22 -2.57
CA ALA A 163 -19.02 -23.40 -1.72
C ALA A 163 -18.10 -23.34 -0.49
N GLU A 164 -16.91 -22.77 -0.63
CA GLU A 164 -15.97 -22.58 0.49
C GLU A 164 -16.45 -21.51 1.46
N ILE A 165 -17.05 -20.43 0.96
CA ILE A 165 -17.65 -19.39 1.80
C ILE A 165 -18.87 -19.92 2.55
N GLU A 166 -19.73 -20.71 1.91
CA GLU A 166 -20.87 -21.37 2.56
C GLU A 166 -20.40 -22.34 3.65
N ALA A 167 -19.41 -23.18 3.35
CA ALA A 167 -18.86 -24.13 4.33
C ALA A 167 -18.27 -23.38 5.55
N LEU A 168 -17.55 -22.28 5.31
CA LEU A 168 -17.01 -21.45 6.38
C LEU A 168 -18.13 -20.84 7.22
N ILE A 169 -19.15 -20.21 6.60
CA ILE A 169 -20.28 -19.58 7.32
C ILE A 169 -21.03 -20.63 8.15
N ARG A 170 -21.21 -21.84 7.62
CA ARG A 170 -21.86 -22.94 8.34
C ARG A 170 -21.07 -23.37 9.58
N ASP A 171 -19.74 -23.45 9.47
CA ASP A 171 -18.85 -23.83 10.57
C ASP A 171 -18.82 -22.81 11.71
N ILE A 172 -18.99 -21.51 11.39
CA ILE A 172 -18.92 -20.41 12.37
C ILE A 172 -20.29 -19.87 12.78
N ALA A 173 -21.37 -20.52 12.37
CA ALA A 173 -22.74 -20.06 12.64
C ALA A 173 -22.99 -19.78 14.13
N GLY A 174 -23.66 -18.66 14.43
CA GLY A 174 -23.97 -18.22 15.79
C GLY A 174 -22.81 -17.59 16.57
N THR A 175 -21.62 -17.49 15.98
CA THR A 175 -20.45 -16.88 16.62
C THR A 175 -20.28 -15.40 16.26
N GLU A 176 -19.51 -14.65 17.05
CA GLU A 176 -19.10 -13.28 16.72
C GLU A 176 -18.28 -13.19 15.42
N LEU A 177 -17.57 -14.27 15.07
CA LEU A 177 -16.81 -14.35 13.82
C LEU A 177 -17.75 -14.39 12.60
N GLU A 178 -18.92 -15.03 12.70
CA GLU A 178 -19.91 -15.04 11.62
C GLU A 178 -20.28 -13.63 11.18
N LYS A 179 -20.56 -12.74 12.11
CA LYS A 179 -20.89 -11.34 11.81
C LYS A 179 -19.76 -10.66 11.04
N ALA A 180 -18.51 -10.82 11.47
CA ALA A 180 -17.35 -10.24 10.80
C ALA A 180 -17.16 -10.80 9.37
N VAL A 181 -17.36 -12.11 9.19
CA VAL A 181 -17.25 -12.78 7.87
C VAL A 181 -18.35 -12.31 6.94
N LEU A 182 -19.61 -12.23 7.41
CA LEU A 182 -20.74 -11.73 6.61
C LEU A 182 -20.50 -10.27 6.17
N LEU A 183 -20.05 -9.41 7.07
CA LEU A 183 -19.71 -8.03 6.76
C LEU A 183 -18.59 -7.92 5.71
N ALA A 184 -17.60 -8.78 5.76
CA ALA A 184 -16.48 -8.76 4.82
C ALA A 184 -16.85 -9.38 3.46
N ALA A 185 -17.55 -10.54 3.47
CA ALA A 185 -17.89 -11.29 2.25
C ALA A 185 -19.03 -10.64 1.44
N PHE A 186 -20.00 -10.01 2.09
CA PHE A 186 -21.16 -9.40 1.42
C PHE A 186 -21.14 -7.87 1.43
N GLY A 187 -20.44 -7.24 2.38
CA GLY A 187 -20.32 -5.78 2.48
C GLY A 187 -18.95 -5.23 2.10
N SER A 188 -17.98 -6.07 1.79
CA SER A 188 -16.60 -5.63 1.52
C SER A 188 -15.98 -4.78 2.63
N LEU A 189 -16.35 -4.99 3.90
CA LEU A 189 -15.74 -4.28 5.03
C LEU A 189 -14.34 -4.81 5.31
N ARG A 190 -13.44 -3.90 5.69
CA ARG A 190 -12.11 -4.29 6.20
C ARG A 190 -12.27 -4.87 7.60
N ARG A 191 -11.39 -5.80 7.98
CA ARG A 191 -11.39 -6.41 9.33
C ARG A 191 -11.51 -5.36 10.45
N SER A 192 -10.76 -4.27 10.35
CA SER A 192 -10.79 -3.18 11.33
C SER A 192 -12.08 -2.34 11.29
N GLU A 193 -12.76 -2.29 10.16
CA GLU A 193 -14.06 -1.65 9.99
C GLU A 193 -15.16 -2.54 10.62
N CYS A 194 -15.13 -3.86 10.37
CA CYS A 194 -16.05 -4.81 11.02
C CYS A 194 -16.02 -4.70 12.54
N CYS A 195 -14.81 -4.64 13.14
CA CYS A 195 -14.65 -4.54 14.59
C CYS A 195 -15.01 -3.17 15.17
N ALA A 196 -15.18 -2.14 14.33
CA ALA A 196 -15.52 -0.79 14.74
C ALA A 196 -17.01 -0.43 14.55
N LEU A 197 -17.78 -1.33 13.92
CA LEU A 197 -19.18 -1.10 13.60
C LEU A 197 -20.03 -1.11 14.87
N MET A 198 -20.85 -0.09 15.03
CA MET A 198 -21.78 0.09 16.16
C MET A 198 -23.23 -0.03 15.70
N PRO A 199 -24.19 -0.27 16.61
CA PRO A 199 -25.59 -0.37 16.23
C PRO A 199 -26.15 0.83 15.49
N GLU A 200 -25.75 2.05 15.89
CA GLU A 200 -26.16 3.31 15.25
C GLU A 200 -25.66 3.47 13.81
N ASP A 201 -24.69 2.67 13.38
CA ASP A 201 -24.17 2.67 12.00
C ASP A 201 -25.09 1.89 11.05
N ILE A 202 -26.12 1.22 11.57
CA ILE A 202 -27.04 0.37 10.78
C ILE A 202 -28.43 1.00 10.80
N THR A 203 -28.93 1.34 9.61
CA THR A 203 -30.29 1.86 9.42
C THR A 203 -31.00 1.00 8.38
N GLY A 204 -31.91 0.13 8.85
CA GLY A 204 -32.56 -0.86 8.00
C GLY A 204 -31.54 -1.84 7.40
N ASP A 205 -31.40 -1.83 6.10
CA ASP A 205 -30.45 -2.63 5.34
C ASP A 205 -29.16 -1.89 4.98
N VAL A 206 -29.03 -0.61 5.35
CA VAL A 206 -27.87 0.24 5.02
C VAL A 206 -26.89 0.29 6.20
N ILE A 207 -25.62 0.06 5.89
CA ILE A 207 -24.50 0.18 6.83
C ILE A 207 -23.63 1.37 6.45
N SER A 208 -23.42 2.28 7.40
CA SER A 208 -22.52 3.45 7.27
C SER A 208 -21.13 3.10 7.79
N VAL A 209 -20.14 3.06 6.90
CA VAL A 209 -18.74 2.76 7.25
C VAL A 209 -17.97 4.07 7.35
N HIS A 210 -17.58 4.48 8.56
CA HIS A 210 -16.88 5.74 8.80
C HIS A 210 -15.82 5.67 9.89
N ARG A 211 -15.55 4.47 10.43
CA ARG A 211 -14.50 4.26 11.44
C ARG A 211 -13.82 2.90 11.29
N ALA A 212 -12.63 2.79 11.86
CA ALA A 212 -11.87 1.55 11.91
C ALA A 212 -11.17 1.41 13.26
N MET A 213 -11.15 0.21 13.82
CA MET A 213 -10.45 -0.09 15.06
C MET A 213 -8.96 -0.26 14.81
N VAL A 214 -8.12 0.42 15.58
CA VAL A 214 -6.66 0.40 15.45
C VAL A 214 -5.99 0.18 16.81
N TRP A 215 -4.85 -0.48 16.80
CA TRP A 215 -4.00 -0.59 17.99
C TRP A 215 -3.15 0.65 18.15
N THR A 216 -3.20 1.26 19.33
CA THR A 216 -2.44 2.49 19.65
C THR A 216 -1.12 2.18 20.36
N ARG A 217 -0.30 3.20 20.54
CA ARG A 217 0.94 3.13 21.29
C ARG A 217 0.72 2.84 22.77
N ASP A 218 -0.39 3.34 23.31
CA ASP A 218 -0.78 3.15 24.72
C ASP A 218 -1.25 1.71 25.02
N LYS A 219 -1.01 0.80 24.06
CA LYS A 219 -1.35 -0.62 24.13
C LYS A 219 -2.85 -0.86 24.35
N MET A 220 -3.68 -0.05 23.71
CA MET A 220 -5.13 -0.18 23.72
C MET A 220 -5.71 -0.11 22.32
N TRP A 221 -6.93 -0.64 22.16
CA TRP A 221 -7.70 -0.50 20.95
C TRP A 221 -8.44 0.83 20.98
N ASP A 222 -8.41 1.55 19.86
CA ASP A 222 -9.05 2.84 19.68
C ASP A 222 -9.66 2.95 18.28
N TYR A 223 -10.49 3.94 18.07
CA TYR A 223 -11.19 4.18 16.80
C TYR A 223 -10.48 5.26 16.01
N LYS A 224 -10.39 5.02 14.71
CA LYS A 224 -9.82 5.96 13.76
C LYS A 224 -10.75 6.19 12.59
N GLN A 225 -10.91 7.46 12.22
CA GLN A 225 -11.59 7.82 10.98
C GLN A 225 -10.79 7.42 9.74
N PRO A 226 -11.46 7.12 8.61
CA PRO A 226 -10.81 6.82 7.36
C PRO A 226 -9.90 7.97 6.90
N LYS A 227 -8.72 7.64 6.36
CA LYS A 227 -7.75 8.63 5.86
C LYS A 227 -8.20 9.37 4.59
N SER A 228 -9.28 8.95 3.95
CA SER A 228 -9.75 9.49 2.69
C SER A 228 -11.26 9.39 2.54
N LYS A 229 -11.83 10.26 1.69
CA LYS A 229 -13.27 10.24 1.37
C LYS A 229 -13.76 8.86 0.92
N ALA A 230 -12.96 8.09 0.16
CA ALA A 230 -13.30 6.73 -0.26
C ALA A 230 -13.47 5.72 0.90
N GLY A 231 -13.01 6.06 2.11
CA GLY A 231 -13.23 5.25 3.30
C GLY A 231 -14.59 5.49 3.95
N TYR A 232 -15.26 6.62 3.65
CA TYR A 232 -16.63 6.91 4.08
C TYR A 232 -17.57 6.41 3.00
N ARG A 233 -18.42 5.46 3.32
CA ARG A 233 -19.33 4.86 2.36
C ARG A 233 -20.53 4.22 3.05
N GLU A 234 -21.63 4.19 2.35
CA GLU A 234 -22.83 3.45 2.72
C GLU A 234 -22.93 2.18 1.87
N ILE A 235 -23.37 1.10 2.48
CA ILE A 235 -23.44 -0.21 1.85
C ILE A 235 -24.80 -0.82 2.19
N THR A 236 -25.62 -1.05 1.16
CA THR A 236 -26.84 -1.85 1.31
C THR A 236 -26.49 -3.33 1.42
N MET A 237 -26.95 -3.97 2.47
CA MET A 237 -26.70 -5.37 2.76
C MET A 237 -27.93 -6.24 2.48
N PRO A 238 -27.73 -7.51 2.11
CA PRO A 238 -28.85 -8.46 2.04
C PRO A 238 -29.53 -8.62 3.42
N ALA A 239 -30.85 -8.78 3.41
CA ALA A 239 -31.66 -8.89 4.64
C ALA A 239 -31.19 -10.05 5.56
N PHE A 240 -30.75 -11.18 4.98
CA PHE A 240 -30.22 -12.31 5.77
C PHE A 240 -28.95 -11.96 6.54
N VAL A 241 -28.16 -10.99 6.07
CA VAL A 241 -26.97 -10.49 6.74
C VAL A 241 -27.38 -9.57 7.89
N THR A 242 -28.21 -8.55 7.61
CA THR A 242 -28.62 -7.56 8.63
C THR A 242 -29.37 -8.21 9.78
N ALA A 243 -30.18 -9.25 9.51
CA ALA A 243 -30.85 -10.05 10.55
C ALA A 243 -29.89 -10.71 11.55
N LYS A 244 -28.62 -10.96 11.16
CA LYS A 244 -27.58 -11.55 12.03
C LYS A 244 -26.71 -10.50 12.73
N LEU A 245 -26.82 -9.22 12.35
CA LEU A 245 -25.99 -8.14 12.90
C LEU A 245 -26.58 -7.58 14.22
N VAL A 246 -27.00 -8.46 15.10
CA VAL A 246 -27.49 -8.09 16.43
C VAL A 246 -26.32 -8.06 17.41
N PRO A 247 -26.12 -6.97 18.17
CA PRO A 247 -25.09 -6.93 19.20
C PRO A 247 -25.32 -8.02 20.25
N ARG A 248 -24.23 -8.55 20.79
CA ARG A 248 -24.30 -9.39 21.96
C ARG A 248 -24.81 -8.57 23.15
N GLU A 249 -25.50 -9.20 24.08
CA GLU A 249 -25.96 -8.54 25.30
C GLU A 249 -24.79 -7.86 26.04
N GLY A 250 -24.94 -6.59 26.36
CA GLY A 250 -23.91 -5.76 26.99
C GLY A 250 -22.78 -5.29 26.05
N ALA A 251 -22.76 -5.69 24.79
CA ALA A 251 -21.76 -5.21 23.84
C ALA A 251 -22.17 -3.87 23.22
N THR A 252 -21.21 -2.97 23.07
CA THR A 252 -21.38 -1.66 22.42
C THR A 252 -21.20 -1.74 20.89
N ARG A 253 -20.71 -2.85 20.36
CA ARG A 253 -20.37 -3.07 18.96
C ARG A 253 -21.16 -4.22 18.37
N ILE A 254 -21.36 -4.20 17.06
CA ILE A 254 -21.97 -5.32 16.32
C ILE A 254 -21.12 -6.57 16.40
N VAL A 255 -19.80 -6.42 16.21
CA VAL A 255 -18.81 -7.50 16.31
C VAL A 255 -18.03 -7.29 17.61
N ASP A 256 -18.30 -8.10 18.61
CA ASP A 256 -17.62 -8.02 19.92
C ASP A 256 -16.27 -8.74 19.91
N LEU A 257 -15.47 -8.46 18.90
CA LEU A 257 -14.09 -8.94 18.74
C LEU A 257 -13.16 -7.78 18.38
N VAL A 258 -11.88 -7.92 18.74
CA VAL A 258 -10.82 -7.02 18.26
C VAL A 258 -10.19 -7.62 16.99
N PRO A 259 -9.55 -6.79 16.13
CA PRO A 259 -9.00 -7.24 14.85
C PRO A 259 -8.05 -8.44 14.91
N THR A 260 -7.24 -8.54 15.96
CA THR A 260 -6.34 -9.70 16.15
C THR A 260 -7.10 -10.98 16.45
N SER A 261 -8.16 -10.90 17.27
CA SER A 261 -9.02 -12.05 17.59
C SER A 261 -9.76 -12.53 16.35
N VAL A 262 -10.31 -11.62 15.53
CA VAL A 262 -10.93 -11.99 14.24
C VAL A 262 -9.95 -12.77 13.37
N THR A 263 -8.69 -12.33 13.25
CA THR A 263 -7.69 -13.07 12.44
C THR A 263 -7.43 -14.45 13.00
N ASN A 264 -7.23 -14.56 14.32
CA ASN A 264 -6.88 -15.84 14.95
C ASN A 264 -8.04 -16.85 14.88
N PHE A 265 -9.27 -16.39 15.11
CA PHE A 265 -10.45 -17.23 15.00
C PHE A 265 -10.73 -17.63 13.55
N PHE A 266 -10.54 -16.71 12.61
CA PHE A 266 -10.69 -16.99 11.18
C PHE A 266 -9.72 -18.08 10.69
N ILE A 267 -8.44 -17.97 11.02
CA ILE A 267 -7.44 -19.00 10.66
C ILE A 267 -7.83 -20.38 11.23
N LYS A 268 -8.30 -20.40 12.49
CA LYS A 268 -8.74 -21.65 13.12
C LYS A 268 -10.00 -22.21 12.44
N ALA A 269 -10.96 -21.36 12.07
CA ALA A 269 -12.18 -21.77 11.39
C ALA A 269 -11.91 -22.34 9.99
N VAL A 270 -11.11 -21.65 9.17
CA VAL A 270 -10.70 -22.12 7.84
C VAL A 270 -10.03 -23.50 7.94
N ARG A 271 -9.12 -23.69 8.91
CA ARG A 271 -8.48 -25.00 9.15
C ARG A 271 -9.46 -26.06 9.59
N ARG A 272 -10.38 -25.75 10.52
CA ARG A 272 -11.38 -26.68 11.07
C ARG A 272 -12.37 -27.12 10.00
N ALA A 273 -12.76 -26.21 9.11
CA ALA A 273 -13.63 -26.49 7.97
C ALA A 273 -12.92 -27.25 6.83
N GLY A 274 -11.63 -27.58 6.96
CA GLY A 274 -10.86 -28.30 5.93
C GLY A 274 -10.64 -27.51 4.64
N LEU A 275 -10.75 -26.17 4.70
CA LEU A 275 -10.67 -25.31 3.52
C LEU A 275 -9.22 -24.96 3.16
N PRO A 276 -8.93 -24.67 1.89
CA PRO A 276 -7.66 -24.09 1.48
C PRO A 276 -7.31 -22.84 2.29
N HIS A 277 -6.01 -22.55 2.43
CA HIS A 277 -5.60 -21.38 3.20
C HIS A 277 -5.88 -20.08 2.45
N PHE A 278 -6.75 -19.25 3.01
CA PHE A 278 -6.96 -17.87 2.60
C PHE A 278 -7.09 -16.94 3.82
N ARG A 279 -6.92 -15.67 3.61
CA ARG A 279 -6.91 -14.67 4.69
C ARG A 279 -8.27 -14.00 4.80
N PHE A 280 -8.60 -13.47 5.97
CA PHE A 280 -9.82 -12.68 6.16
C PHE A 280 -10.00 -11.56 5.12
N HIS A 281 -8.90 -10.95 4.66
CA HIS A 281 -8.95 -9.92 3.64
C HIS A 281 -9.38 -10.45 2.26
N ASP A 282 -9.17 -11.72 2.00
CA ASP A 282 -9.52 -12.36 0.72
C ASP A 282 -11.04 -12.53 0.55
N LEU A 283 -11.83 -12.42 1.65
CA LEU A 283 -13.29 -12.29 1.58
C LEU A 283 -13.74 -11.05 0.78
N ARG A 284 -12.99 -9.97 0.84
CA ARG A 284 -13.25 -8.77 0.05
C ARG A 284 -12.90 -8.98 -1.43
N HIS A 285 -11.91 -9.81 -1.70
CA HIS A 285 -11.58 -10.23 -3.07
C HIS A 285 -12.67 -11.13 -3.63
N TYR A 286 -13.21 -12.05 -2.82
CA TYR A 286 -14.39 -12.86 -3.16
C TYR A 286 -15.56 -11.98 -3.58
N GLN A 287 -15.95 -11.00 -2.76
CA GLN A 287 -17.05 -10.11 -3.11
C GLN A 287 -16.81 -9.35 -4.43
N ALA A 288 -15.59 -8.81 -4.60
CA ALA A 288 -15.24 -8.10 -5.83
C ALA A 288 -15.35 -9.01 -7.06
N SER A 289 -14.94 -10.27 -6.95
CA SER A 289 -15.05 -11.29 -8.00
C SER A 289 -16.50 -11.60 -8.36
N ILE A 290 -17.37 -11.76 -7.36
CA ILE A 290 -18.81 -12.00 -7.59
C ILE A 290 -19.46 -10.81 -8.29
N LEU A 291 -19.24 -9.58 -7.82
CA LEU A 291 -19.79 -8.40 -8.43
C LEU A 291 -19.31 -8.20 -9.88
N HIS A 292 -18.04 -8.49 -10.13
CA HIS A 292 -17.50 -8.45 -11.50
C HIS A 292 -18.13 -9.54 -12.38
N ALA A 293 -18.30 -10.76 -11.88
CA ALA A 293 -18.97 -11.84 -12.59
C ALA A 293 -20.44 -11.52 -12.92
N MET A 294 -21.09 -10.68 -12.11
CA MET A 294 -22.43 -10.14 -12.36
C MET A 294 -22.44 -8.96 -13.37
N GLY A 295 -21.29 -8.54 -13.88
CA GLY A 295 -21.19 -7.42 -14.82
C GLY A 295 -21.29 -6.03 -14.17
N VAL A 296 -21.14 -5.93 -12.83
CA VAL A 296 -21.16 -4.65 -12.12
C VAL A 296 -19.94 -3.80 -12.54
N PRO A 297 -20.14 -2.55 -13.01
CA PRO A 297 -19.01 -1.71 -13.42
C PRO A 297 -18.01 -1.48 -12.30
N ASP A 298 -16.71 -1.48 -12.64
CA ASP A 298 -15.59 -1.35 -11.70
C ASP A 298 -15.73 -0.17 -10.73
N LYS A 299 -16.28 0.95 -11.20
CA LYS A 299 -16.50 2.13 -10.37
C LYS A 299 -17.35 1.83 -9.14
N TYR A 300 -18.46 1.12 -9.31
CA TYR A 300 -19.36 0.76 -8.20
C TYR A 300 -18.73 -0.28 -7.28
N ILE A 301 -17.98 -1.24 -7.83
CA ILE A 301 -17.22 -2.21 -7.04
C ILE A 301 -16.18 -1.48 -6.17
N MET A 302 -15.47 -0.50 -6.75
CA MET A 302 -14.48 0.31 -6.03
C MET A 302 -15.12 1.16 -4.94
N GLU A 303 -16.24 1.81 -5.21
CA GLU A 303 -16.99 2.62 -4.23
C GLU A 303 -17.45 1.74 -3.06
N ARG A 304 -18.07 0.60 -3.33
CA ARG A 304 -18.53 -0.36 -2.31
C ARG A 304 -17.37 -0.89 -1.46
N GLY A 305 -16.23 -1.19 -2.09
CA GLY A 305 -15.03 -1.67 -1.41
C GLY A 305 -14.18 -0.57 -0.75
N GLY A 306 -14.42 0.71 -1.07
CA GLY A 306 -13.58 1.81 -0.62
C GLY A 306 -12.15 1.70 -1.15
N TRP A 307 -11.97 1.31 -2.42
CA TRP A 307 -10.69 1.28 -3.12
C TRP A 307 -10.44 2.57 -3.88
N LYS A 308 -9.23 3.10 -3.78
CA LYS A 308 -8.83 4.34 -4.47
C LYS A 308 -8.41 4.13 -5.91
N THR A 309 -7.91 2.93 -6.24
CA THR A 309 -7.35 2.60 -7.55
C THR A 309 -7.89 1.26 -8.03
N ASP A 310 -7.99 1.12 -9.33
CA ASP A 310 -8.43 -0.10 -10.02
C ASP A 310 -7.38 -1.22 -10.05
N SER A 311 -6.13 -0.90 -9.68
CA SER A 311 -5.03 -1.88 -9.71
C SER A 311 -5.29 -3.12 -8.87
N THR A 312 -5.99 -2.97 -7.73
CA THR A 312 -6.37 -4.10 -6.87
C THR A 312 -7.42 -4.97 -7.58
N LEU A 313 -8.44 -4.35 -8.20
CA LEU A 313 -9.46 -5.05 -8.96
C LEU A 313 -8.86 -5.79 -10.15
N LYS A 314 -8.01 -5.13 -10.94
CA LYS A 314 -7.32 -5.75 -12.09
C LYS A 314 -6.51 -6.98 -11.69
N ASN A 315 -5.84 -6.93 -10.54
CA ASN A 315 -5.12 -8.08 -10.02
C ASN A 315 -6.06 -9.22 -9.60
N ILE A 316 -7.22 -8.92 -9.01
CA ILE A 316 -8.23 -9.92 -8.65
C ILE A 316 -8.79 -10.56 -9.92
N TYR A 317 -9.18 -9.76 -10.92
CA TYR A 317 -9.79 -10.26 -12.16
C TYR A 317 -8.87 -11.13 -13.00
N GLN A 318 -7.57 -10.82 -13.06
CA GLN A 318 -6.61 -11.64 -13.80
C GLN A 318 -6.56 -13.09 -13.30
N HIS A 319 -6.93 -13.35 -12.05
CA HIS A 319 -6.93 -14.70 -11.46
C HIS A 319 -8.29 -15.40 -11.56
N THR A 320 -9.41 -14.67 -11.42
CA THR A 320 -10.76 -15.25 -11.52
C THR A 320 -11.22 -15.49 -12.97
N MET A 321 -10.61 -14.81 -13.93
CA MET A 321 -10.95 -15.00 -15.35
C MET A 321 -10.39 -16.28 -15.97
N SER A 322 -9.49 -17.03 -15.29
CA SER A 322 -8.96 -18.27 -15.83
C SER A 322 -10.05 -19.32 -16.05
N ASP A 323 -11.02 -19.44 -15.15
CA ASP A 323 -12.07 -20.44 -15.22
C ASP A 323 -13.22 -20.04 -16.17
N LYS A 324 -13.55 -18.75 -16.24
CA LYS A 324 -14.55 -18.20 -17.17
C LYS A 324 -14.00 -17.91 -18.58
N ARG A 325 -12.69 -17.94 -18.77
CA ARG A 325 -12.08 -17.59 -20.05
C ARG A 325 -12.58 -18.48 -21.18
N ARG A 326 -12.70 -19.78 -20.95
CA ARG A 326 -13.21 -20.73 -21.97
C ARG A 326 -14.67 -20.47 -22.34
N GLU A 327 -15.51 -20.10 -21.35
CA GLU A 327 -16.92 -19.77 -21.60
C GLU A 327 -17.04 -18.47 -22.41
N VAL A 328 -16.28 -17.45 -22.03
CA VAL A 328 -16.24 -16.15 -22.72
C VAL A 328 -15.67 -16.31 -24.15
N GLU A 329 -14.60 -17.08 -24.34
CA GLU A 329 -14.05 -17.38 -25.66
C GLU A 329 -15.06 -18.11 -26.53
N ALA A 330 -15.79 -19.08 -25.97
CA ALA A 330 -16.85 -19.79 -26.71
C ALA A 330 -18.02 -18.87 -27.06
N GLU A 331 -18.38 -17.91 -26.22
CA GLU A 331 -19.41 -16.92 -26.49
C GLU A 331 -18.99 -15.90 -27.57
N ILE A 332 -17.74 -15.46 -27.51
CA ILE A 332 -17.14 -14.59 -28.53
C ILE A 332 -17.16 -15.29 -29.90
N VAL A 333 -16.73 -16.54 -29.96
CA VAL A 333 -16.74 -17.32 -31.21
C VAL A 333 -18.16 -17.45 -31.76
N ARG A 334 -19.12 -17.86 -30.92
CA ARG A 334 -20.55 -17.96 -31.35
C ARG A 334 -21.10 -16.64 -31.90
N LYS A 335 -20.74 -15.52 -31.26
CA LYS A 335 -21.19 -14.19 -31.69
C LYS A 335 -20.60 -13.79 -33.04
N PHE A 336 -19.34 -14.08 -33.29
CA PHE A 336 -18.70 -13.81 -34.58
C PHE A 336 -19.22 -14.74 -35.68
N GLU A 337 -19.47 -16.01 -35.41
CA GLU A 337 -20.10 -16.93 -36.33
C GLU A 337 -21.51 -16.48 -36.71
N ALA A 338 -22.30 -16.02 -35.73
CA ALA A 338 -23.66 -15.47 -36.03
C ALA A 338 -23.58 -14.18 -36.84
N LEU A 339 -22.60 -13.33 -36.62
CA LEU A 339 -22.39 -12.14 -37.46
C LEU A 339 -21.99 -12.50 -38.89
N HIS A 340 -21.12 -13.49 -39.06
CA HIS A 340 -20.72 -13.97 -40.40
C HIS A 340 -21.95 -14.50 -41.20
N GLN A 341 -22.77 -15.34 -40.57
CA GLN A 341 -23.99 -15.84 -41.17
C GLN A 341 -24.98 -14.73 -41.63
N GLN A 342 -25.04 -13.62 -40.84
CA GLN A 342 -25.87 -12.44 -41.22
C GLN A 342 -25.29 -11.66 -42.41
N TYR A 343 -23.96 -11.68 -42.61
CA TYR A 343 -23.33 -11.07 -43.78
C TYR A 343 -23.57 -11.92 -45.04
N ASP A 344 -23.38 -13.23 -44.96
CA ASP A 344 -23.61 -14.16 -46.10
C ASP A 344 -25.05 -14.16 -46.53
N ALA A 345 -26.02 -14.12 -45.59
CA ALA A 345 -27.43 -14.04 -45.90
C ALA A 345 -27.87 -12.71 -46.59
N LYS A 346 -27.11 -11.62 -46.37
CA LYS A 346 -27.35 -10.34 -47.04
C LYS A 346 -26.78 -10.29 -48.47
N ASP A 347 -25.69 -10.98 -48.72
CA ASP A 347 -25.04 -11.08 -50.02
C ASP A 347 -25.88 -11.96 -50.99
N ASP A 348 -26.53 -13.02 -50.48
CA ASP A 348 -27.43 -13.87 -51.27
C ASP A 348 -28.79 -13.20 -51.65
N THR A 349 -29.22 -12.20 -50.87
CA THR A 349 -30.45 -11.43 -51.20
C THR A 349 -30.19 -10.24 -52.12
N ALA A 350 -28.93 -9.92 -52.42
CA ALA A 350 -28.52 -8.83 -53.30
C ALA A 350 -28.16 -9.28 -54.74
N LYS A 351 -28.24 -10.58 -55.02
CA LYS A 351 -28.13 -11.20 -56.35
C LYS A 351 -29.53 -11.55 -56.89
#